data_9faa9ca01217283afa4026e3523315e6
#
_entry.id   9faa9ca01217283afa4026e3523315e6
#
_cell.length_a   1.000
_cell.length_b   1.000
_cell.length_c   1.000
_cell.angle_alpha   90.00
_cell.angle_beta   90.00
_cell.angle_gamma   90.00
#
_symmetry.space_group_name_H-M   'P 1'
#
loop_
_entity.id
_entity.type
_entity.pdbx_description
1 polymer ?
#
loop_
_entity_poly.entity_id
_entity_poly.type
_entity_poly.pdbx_seq_one_letter_code
_entity_poly.pdbx_strand_id
1 'polypeptide(L)'
;MEFQSQKDADIHREVYRHMKPSMIDGIELVTKNHIYRDRIEKLFVDGWRDTTKTSSIKCIYLHTQRAKELVDYLRRGEASVLFHGTQRACHVGDRDHPLRVCNNVECRLCGILRDGFKLDRAGSKGMFGPGIYTTDVSSKADKFVMNHHMRSKMHVMLLCAVLPGRSEKLYRADRERRGPSTGYQSVEGAVFAEGGALKYPEIVLYSENRVVPFGMIVYTRKGWKPL
;
A
#
# COMPACT_ATOMS: atom_id res chain seq x y z
N MET A 1 19.00 1.18 -12.61
CA MET A 1 18.06 1.10 -11.49
C MET A 1 18.41 2.00 -10.29
N GLU A 2 19.65 2.45 -10.14
CA GLU A 2 20.10 3.32 -9.03
C GLU A 2 19.48 4.74 -9.01
N PHE A 3 19.12 5.30 -10.15
CA PHE A 3 18.55 6.66 -10.23
C PHE A 3 17.12 6.81 -9.69
N GLN A 4 16.37 5.72 -9.58
CA GLN A 4 14.99 5.76 -9.09
C GLN A 4 14.96 5.79 -7.55
N SER A 5 15.85 5.04 -6.88
CA SER A 5 15.89 4.91 -5.43
C SER A 5 16.33 6.21 -4.73
N GLN A 6 17.31 6.94 -5.28
CA GLN A 6 17.79 8.19 -4.72
C GLN A 6 16.71 9.29 -4.78
N LYS A 7 15.99 9.38 -5.92
CA LYS A 7 14.87 10.32 -6.07
C LYS A 7 13.71 9.99 -5.14
N ASP A 8 13.46 8.71 -4.89
CA ASP A 8 12.42 8.28 -3.97
C ASP A 8 12.79 8.65 -2.53
N ALA A 9 14.05 8.48 -2.12
CA ALA A 9 14.55 8.89 -0.82
C ALA A 9 14.47 10.41 -0.59
N ASP A 10 14.77 11.22 -1.61
CA ASP A 10 14.74 12.68 -1.50
C ASP A 10 13.32 13.23 -1.36
N ILE A 11 12.35 12.61 -2.03
CA ILE A 11 10.93 12.97 -1.88
C ILE A 11 10.43 12.67 -0.49
N HIS A 12 10.78 11.54 0.06
CA HIS A 12 10.38 11.18 1.41
C HIS A 12 10.93 12.15 2.46
N ARG A 13 12.16 12.62 2.33
CA ARG A 13 12.75 13.66 3.22
C ARG A 13 12.01 14.97 3.13
N GLU A 14 11.54 15.32 1.97
CA GLU A 14 10.85 16.58 1.72
C GLU A 14 9.36 16.53 2.15
N VAL A 15 8.68 15.38 2.02
CA VAL A 15 7.33 15.13 2.59
C VAL A 15 7.30 15.51 4.06
N TYR A 16 8.31 15.07 4.81
CA TYR A 16 8.36 15.31 6.24
C TYR A 16 8.55 16.79 6.63
N ARG A 17 9.31 17.57 5.86
CA ARG A 17 9.54 19.00 6.16
C ARG A 17 8.29 19.87 6.02
N HIS A 18 7.31 19.45 5.24
CA HIS A 18 6.13 20.24 4.89
C HIS A 18 4.85 19.77 5.57
N MET A 19 4.91 18.69 6.37
CA MET A 19 3.77 18.23 7.14
C MET A 19 3.47 19.20 8.30
N LYS A 20 2.39 19.98 8.17
CA LYS A 20 1.89 20.86 9.25
C LYS A 20 1.00 20.06 10.22
N PRO A 21 1.15 20.26 11.54
CA PRO A 21 0.34 19.58 12.54
C PRO A 21 -1.03 20.26 12.71
N SER A 22 -1.94 20.12 11.75
CA SER A 22 -3.31 20.59 11.93
C SER A 22 -4.27 19.49 11.54
N MET A 23 -4.52 18.49 12.49
CA MET A 23 -5.27 17.35 12.01
C MET A 23 -5.94 16.50 13.05
N ILE A 24 -7.14 16.10 12.72
CA ILE A 24 -7.90 15.07 13.39
C ILE A 24 -7.26 13.71 13.05
N ASP A 25 -6.80 12.97 14.03
CA ASP A 25 -6.22 11.61 13.92
C ASP A 25 -4.95 11.49 13.03
N GLY A 26 -4.19 12.56 12.82
CA GLY A 26 -2.91 12.49 12.11
C GLY A 26 -2.99 12.17 10.61
N ILE A 27 -4.14 12.41 9.97
CA ILE A 27 -4.33 12.22 8.53
C ILE A 27 -4.48 13.57 7.84
N GLU A 28 -3.64 13.85 6.84
CA GLU A 28 -3.58 15.11 6.09
C GLU A 28 -4.03 14.94 4.64
N LEU A 29 -4.90 15.87 4.16
CA LEU A 29 -5.30 15.94 2.76
C LEU A 29 -4.16 16.48 1.89
N VAL A 30 -3.76 15.73 0.89
CA VAL A 30 -2.86 16.17 -0.17
C VAL A 30 -3.63 17.07 -1.14
N THR A 31 -3.51 18.38 -0.97
CA THR A 31 -4.18 19.37 -1.82
C THR A 31 -3.63 19.33 -3.26
N LYS A 32 -4.31 20.01 -4.21
CA LYS A 32 -3.86 20.07 -5.61
C LYS A 32 -2.46 20.67 -5.79
N ASN A 33 -2.09 21.60 -4.92
CA ASN A 33 -0.79 22.29 -4.97
C ASN A 33 0.29 21.62 -4.10
N HIS A 34 -0.01 20.46 -3.54
CA HIS A 34 0.95 19.73 -2.72
C HIS A 34 2.02 19.10 -3.61
N ILE A 35 3.31 19.31 -3.26
CA ILE A 35 4.48 18.92 -4.07
C ILE A 35 4.53 17.43 -4.46
N TYR A 36 3.85 16.55 -3.71
CA TYR A 36 3.81 15.09 -4.00
C TYR A 36 2.56 14.66 -4.75
N ARG A 37 1.60 15.56 -4.96
CA ARG A 37 0.32 15.21 -5.55
C ARG A 37 0.49 14.51 -6.89
N ASP A 38 1.15 15.17 -7.82
CA ASP A 38 1.35 14.69 -9.18
C ASP A 38 2.09 13.36 -9.23
N ARG A 39 3.06 13.19 -8.34
CA ARG A 39 3.83 11.96 -8.29
C ARG A 39 3.02 10.79 -7.76
N ILE A 40 2.25 10.98 -6.70
CA ILE A 40 1.38 9.91 -6.17
C ILE A 40 0.30 9.56 -7.20
N GLU A 41 -0.29 10.55 -7.86
CA GLU A 41 -1.25 10.34 -8.94
C GLU A 41 -0.61 9.55 -10.10
N LYS A 42 0.59 9.94 -10.51
CA LYS A 42 1.32 9.24 -11.57
C LYS A 42 1.62 7.80 -11.20
N LEU A 43 2.12 7.52 -9.99
CA LEU A 43 2.35 6.15 -9.52
C LEU A 43 1.07 5.31 -9.60
N PHE A 44 -0.06 5.85 -9.14
CA PHE A 44 -1.34 5.14 -9.17
C PHE A 44 -1.82 4.89 -10.60
N VAL A 45 -1.75 5.90 -11.48
CA VAL A 45 -2.20 5.81 -12.88
C VAL A 45 -1.32 4.85 -13.69
N ASP A 46 0.00 4.99 -13.60
CA ASP A 46 0.95 4.10 -14.28
C ASP A 46 0.84 2.64 -13.78
N GLY A 47 0.53 2.47 -12.49
CA GLY A 47 0.27 1.17 -11.87
C GLY A 47 -1.09 0.57 -12.25
N TRP A 48 -2.01 1.34 -12.85
CA TRP A 48 -3.32 0.83 -13.24
C TRP A 48 -3.26 0.12 -14.60
N ARG A 49 -2.84 -1.14 -14.58
CA ARG A 49 -2.58 -1.97 -15.78
C ARG A 49 -3.76 -2.85 -16.21
N ASP A 50 -4.89 -2.82 -15.48
CA ASP A 50 -6.11 -3.55 -15.84
C ASP A 50 -6.96 -2.70 -16.78
N THR A 51 -6.92 -3.01 -18.07
CA THR A 51 -7.64 -2.28 -19.13
C THR A 51 -9.16 -2.54 -19.14
N THR A 52 -9.63 -3.54 -18.39
CA THR A 52 -11.07 -3.86 -18.28
C THR A 52 -11.80 -2.97 -17.29
N LYS A 53 -11.04 -2.20 -16.49
CA LYS A 53 -11.55 -1.30 -15.46
C LYS A 53 -10.98 0.09 -15.61
N THR A 54 -11.77 1.08 -15.27
CA THR A 54 -11.31 2.45 -15.16
C THR A 54 -11.33 2.90 -13.69
N SER A 55 -10.38 3.73 -13.32
CA SER A 55 -10.29 4.32 -11.98
C SER A 55 -10.21 5.84 -12.05
N SER A 56 -10.65 6.51 -11.00
CA SER A 56 -10.53 7.97 -10.86
C SER A 56 -10.22 8.32 -9.41
N ILE A 57 -9.06 8.91 -9.18
CA ILE A 57 -8.64 9.41 -7.88
C ILE A 57 -9.60 10.54 -7.45
N LYS A 58 -10.01 10.53 -6.20
CA LYS A 58 -10.87 11.55 -5.58
C LYS A 58 -10.11 12.36 -4.55
N CYS A 59 -9.39 11.68 -3.66
CA CYS A 59 -8.56 12.30 -2.63
C CYS A 59 -7.31 11.46 -2.39
N ILE A 60 -6.26 12.11 -1.93
CA ILE A 60 -5.04 11.48 -1.43
C ILE A 60 -4.81 12.03 -0.03
N TYR A 61 -4.47 11.17 0.91
CA TYR A 61 -4.19 11.53 2.28
C TYR A 61 -2.85 10.95 2.71
N LEU A 62 -2.11 11.70 3.54
CA LEU A 62 -0.88 11.23 4.20
C LEU A 62 -1.14 11.04 5.69
N HIS A 63 -0.47 10.08 6.29
CA HIS A 63 -0.61 9.76 7.71
C HIS A 63 0.55 10.36 8.50
N THR A 64 0.32 11.50 9.13
CA THR A 64 1.36 12.29 9.81
C THR A 64 1.96 11.60 11.03
N GLN A 65 1.16 10.81 11.77
CA GLN A 65 1.65 10.04 12.92
C GLN A 65 2.67 8.97 12.54
N ARG A 66 2.62 8.48 11.29
CA ARG A 66 3.58 7.52 10.73
C ARG A 66 4.82 8.17 10.11
N ALA A 67 4.85 9.51 10.08
CA ALA A 67 5.95 10.25 9.47
C ALA A 67 7.30 9.97 10.14
N LYS A 68 7.32 9.81 11.47
CA LYS A 68 8.54 9.46 12.21
C LYS A 68 9.06 8.06 11.83
N GLU A 69 8.16 7.09 11.81
CA GLU A 69 8.48 5.72 11.36
C GLU A 69 8.99 5.72 9.91
N LEU A 70 8.38 6.53 9.04
CA LEU A 70 8.81 6.69 7.66
C LEU A 70 10.25 7.23 7.58
N VAL A 71 10.59 8.26 8.37
CA VAL A 71 11.96 8.80 8.40
C VAL A 71 12.99 7.76 8.84
N ASP A 72 12.67 6.97 9.87
CA ASP A 72 13.55 5.89 10.33
C ASP A 72 13.72 4.80 9.27
N TYR A 73 12.68 4.55 8.50
CA TYR A 73 12.69 3.65 7.36
C TYR A 73 13.65 4.09 6.27
N LEU A 74 13.59 5.38 5.93
CA LEU A 74 14.42 5.98 4.90
C LEU A 74 15.90 6.01 5.27
N ARG A 75 16.20 6.09 6.58
CA ARG A 75 17.57 6.02 7.09
C ARG A 75 18.17 4.62 7.03
N ARG A 76 17.33 3.56 7.00
CA ARG A 76 17.78 2.16 7.01
C ARG A 76 18.15 1.60 5.65
N GLY A 77 17.75 2.23 4.56
CA GLY A 77 18.05 1.76 3.22
C GLY A 77 17.06 2.23 2.15
N GLU A 78 17.11 1.60 0.99
CA GLU A 78 16.26 1.91 -0.15
C GLU A 78 14.81 1.49 0.12
N ALA A 79 13.93 2.48 0.30
CA ALA A 79 12.49 2.25 0.42
C ALA A 79 11.82 2.40 -0.95
N SER A 80 10.90 1.50 -1.26
CA SER A 80 10.00 1.59 -2.41
C SER A 80 8.62 2.04 -1.97
N VAL A 81 7.93 2.85 -2.79
CA VAL A 81 6.52 3.17 -2.59
C VAL A 81 5.67 2.14 -3.31
N LEU A 82 4.94 1.33 -2.57
CA LEU A 82 4.09 0.26 -3.09
C LEU A 82 2.65 0.40 -2.58
N PHE A 83 1.74 -0.26 -3.27
CA PHE A 83 0.32 -0.29 -2.92
C PHE A 83 -0.02 -1.53 -2.11
N HIS A 84 -0.96 -1.36 -1.17
CA HIS A 84 -1.59 -2.47 -0.47
C HIS A 84 -3.11 -2.32 -0.50
N GLY A 85 -3.80 -3.33 -1.02
CA GLY A 85 -5.26 -3.44 -0.98
C GLY A 85 -5.72 -4.22 0.24
N THR A 86 -6.73 -3.71 0.93
CA THR A 86 -7.28 -4.35 2.13
C THR A 86 -8.77 -4.05 2.31
N GLN A 87 -9.38 -4.72 3.28
CA GLN A 87 -10.79 -4.57 3.63
C GLN A 87 -11.03 -3.31 4.46
N ARG A 88 -12.04 -2.54 4.07
CA ARG A 88 -12.58 -1.40 4.80
C ARG A 88 -14.01 -1.70 5.27
N ALA A 89 -14.30 -1.48 6.56
CA ALA A 89 -15.63 -1.66 7.17
C ALA A 89 -16.12 -0.37 7.87
N CYS A 90 -15.78 0.80 7.33
CA CYS A 90 -16.21 2.12 7.80
C CYS A 90 -16.15 3.12 6.65
N HIS A 91 -16.69 4.32 6.86
CA HIS A 91 -16.77 5.37 5.85
C HIS A 91 -15.53 6.29 5.77
N VAL A 92 -14.36 5.86 6.31
CA VAL A 92 -13.11 6.64 6.19
C VAL A 92 -12.79 6.87 4.70
N GLY A 93 -12.60 8.13 4.33
CA GLY A 93 -12.36 8.55 2.95
C GLY A 93 -13.63 8.84 2.13
N ASP A 94 -14.83 8.59 2.63
CA ASP A 94 -16.07 9.03 2.00
C ASP A 94 -16.27 10.53 2.25
N ARG A 95 -16.77 11.28 1.24
CA ARG A 95 -16.82 12.75 1.29
C ARG A 95 -17.65 13.31 2.44
N ASP A 96 -18.77 12.63 2.76
CA ASP A 96 -19.76 13.09 3.71
C ASP A 96 -19.51 12.53 5.13
N HIS A 97 -18.34 11.95 5.36
CA HIS A 97 -17.97 11.35 6.63
C HIS A 97 -16.66 11.93 7.17
N PRO A 98 -16.53 12.04 8.50
CA PRO A 98 -15.28 12.48 9.12
C PRO A 98 -14.10 11.61 8.68
N LEU A 99 -12.97 12.24 8.41
CA LEU A 99 -11.72 11.57 8.12
C LEU A 99 -11.11 11.03 9.42
N ARG A 100 -11.70 9.98 9.96
CA ARG A 100 -11.36 9.42 11.26
C ARG A 100 -11.12 7.92 11.16
N VAL A 101 -10.00 7.47 11.73
CA VAL A 101 -9.69 6.05 11.88
C VAL A 101 -10.66 5.43 12.89
N CYS A 102 -11.42 4.42 12.47
CA CYS A 102 -12.41 3.77 13.33
C CYS A 102 -11.78 2.68 14.21
N ASN A 103 -12.49 2.27 15.26
CA ASN A 103 -12.09 1.17 16.15
C ASN A 103 -12.77 -0.16 15.82
N ASN A 104 -13.48 -0.25 14.67
CA ASN A 104 -14.11 -1.50 14.26
C ASN A 104 -13.04 -2.55 13.93
N VAL A 105 -13.08 -3.68 14.62
CA VAL A 105 -12.11 -4.80 14.47
C VAL A 105 -12.14 -5.43 13.08
N GLU A 106 -13.27 -5.35 12.38
CA GLU A 106 -13.42 -5.83 11.01
C GLU A 106 -12.83 -4.87 9.97
N CYS A 107 -12.55 -3.62 10.37
CA CYS A 107 -11.96 -2.62 9.47
C CYS A 107 -10.44 -2.76 9.44
N ARG A 108 -9.94 -3.68 8.62
CA ARG A 108 -8.50 -3.94 8.48
C ARG A 108 -7.72 -2.70 8.05
N LEU A 109 -8.31 -1.87 7.17
CA LEU A 109 -7.73 -0.60 6.75
C LEU A 109 -7.40 0.30 7.95
N CYS A 110 -8.39 0.55 8.82
CA CYS A 110 -8.21 1.39 10.00
C CYS A 110 -7.28 0.74 11.03
N GLY A 111 -7.33 -0.59 11.19
CA GLY A 111 -6.38 -1.32 12.00
C GLY A 111 -4.93 -1.11 11.55
N ILE A 112 -4.68 -1.20 10.24
CA ILE A 112 -3.34 -0.97 9.67
C ILE A 112 -2.91 0.50 9.85
N LEU A 113 -3.79 1.46 9.61
CA LEU A 113 -3.47 2.89 9.82
C LEU A 113 -3.13 3.20 11.27
N ARG A 114 -3.84 2.62 12.23
CA ARG A 114 -3.65 2.85 13.66
C ARG A 114 -2.43 2.12 14.22
N ASP A 115 -2.36 0.80 13.98
CA ASP A 115 -1.46 -0.12 14.68
C ASP A 115 -0.26 -0.56 13.83
N GLY A 116 -0.24 -0.19 12.53
CA GLY A 116 0.67 -0.76 11.54
C GLY A 116 0.23 -2.14 11.06
N PHE A 117 1.02 -2.73 10.20
CA PHE A 117 0.80 -4.10 9.77
C PHE A 117 1.08 -5.08 10.91
N LYS A 118 0.28 -6.15 10.97
CA LYS A 118 0.41 -7.24 11.93
C LYS A 118 0.40 -8.58 11.20
N LEU A 119 1.46 -9.36 11.35
CA LEU A 119 1.60 -10.66 10.67
C LEU A 119 0.62 -11.71 11.19
N ASP A 120 0.22 -11.64 12.45
CA ASP A 120 -0.83 -12.49 13.03
C ASP A 120 -2.20 -12.30 12.38
N ARG A 121 -2.39 -11.15 11.69
CA ARG A 121 -3.59 -10.83 10.91
C ARG A 121 -3.42 -11.06 9.40
N ALA A 122 -2.27 -11.58 8.97
CA ALA A 122 -2.02 -11.91 7.57
C ALA A 122 -2.92 -13.08 7.12
N GLY A 123 -3.51 -12.96 5.92
CA GLY A 123 -4.34 -14.02 5.37
C GLY A 123 -3.51 -15.25 4.99
N SER A 124 -4.05 -16.45 5.29
CA SER A 124 -3.38 -17.74 4.98
C SER A 124 -3.46 -18.16 3.50
N LYS A 125 -4.24 -17.42 2.67
CA LYS A 125 -4.50 -17.79 1.27
C LYS A 125 -3.50 -17.21 0.25
N GLY A 126 -2.45 -16.53 0.70
CA GLY A 126 -1.45 -15.95 -0.19
C GLY A 126 -0.66 -17.02 -0.97
N MET A 127 -0.22 -16.72 -2.20
CA MET A 127 0.56 -17.66 -3.02
C MET A 127 1.90 -18.01 -2.40
N PHE A 128 2.45 -17.15 -1.57
CA PHE A 128 3.74 -17.31 -0.88
C PHE A 128 3.55 -17.33 0.65
N GLY A 129 2.46 -17.95 1.12
CA GLY A 129 2.15 -18.06 2.54
C GLY A 129 1.63 -16.80 3.21
N PRO A 130 1.46 -16.80 4.54
CA PRO A 130 1.05 -15.64 5.31
C PRO A 130 2.16 -14.59 5.34
N GLY A 131 1.88 -13.40 4.80
CA GLY A 131 2.81 -12.29 4.72
C GLY A 131 2.09 -10.98 4.36
N ILE A 132 2.82 -9.88 4.33
CA ILE A 132 2.33 -8.57 3.94
C ILE A 132 2.63 -8.39 2.45
N TYR A 133 1.58 -8.48 1.62
CA TYR A 133 1.65 -8.40 0.17
C TYR A 133 1.55 -6.97 -0.31
N THR A 134 2.52 -6.54 -1.10
CA THR A 134 2.57 -5.21 -1.71
C THR A 134 2.91 -5.31 -3.19
N THR A 135 2.57 -4.29 -3.97
CA THR A 135 2.82 -4.27 -5.42
C THR A 135 2.93 -2.82 -5.94
N ASP A 136 3.68 -2.60 -7.00
CA ASP A 136 3.70 -1.35 -7.78
C ASP A 136 2.49 -1.22 -8.72
N VAL A 137 1.69 -2.29 -8.88
CA VAL A 137 0.53 -2.34 -9.77
C VAL A 137 -0.74 -2.05 -8.99
N SER A 138 -1.22 -0.79 -9.04
CA SER A 138 -2.41 -0.33 -8.32
C SER A 138 -3.66 -1.15 -8.67
N SER A 139 -3.84 -1.54 -9.93
CA SER A 139 -4.94 -2.41 -10.35
C SER A 139 -4.84 -3.86 -9.82
N LYS A 140 -3.64 -4.34 -9.45
CA LYS A 140 -3.47 -5.60 -8.73
C LYS A 140 -3.86 -5.44 -7.27
N ALA A 141 -3.41 -4.38 -6.61
CA ALA A 141 -3.81 -4.07 -5.24
C ALA A 141 -5.33 -3.86 -5.11
N ASP A 142 -5.96 -3.24 -6.12
CA ASP A 142 -7.42 -3.03 -6.20
C ASP A 142 -8.25 -4.32 -6.04
N LYS A 143 -7.73 -5.48 -6.44
CA LYS A 143 -8.43 -6.77 -6.27
C LYS A 143 -8.67 -7.12 -4.82
N PHE A 144 -7.88 -6.58 -3.91
CA PHE A 144 -7.97 -6.80 -2.47
C PHE A 144 -8.65 -5.64 -1.73
N VAL A 145 -8.97 -4.54 -2.45
CA VAL A 145 -9.72 -3.42 -1.88
C VAL A 145 -11.20 -3.78 -1.83
N MET A 146 -11.73 -3.90 -0.61
CA MET A 146 -13.10 -4.33 -0.37
C MET A 146 -13.81 -3.39 0.61
N ASN A 147 -15.05 -3.01 0.27
CA ASN A 147 -16.00 -2.38 1.19
C ASN A 147 -16.83 -3.47 1.86
N HIS A 148 -16.54 -3.77 3.12
CA HIS A 148 -17.15 -4.86 3.87
C HIS A 148 -18.34 -4.36 4.69
N HIS A 149 -19.50 -4.99 4.51
CA HIS A 149 -20.77 -4.65 5.18
C HIS A 149 -21.17 -3.17 5.08
N MET A 150 -20.77 -2.49 4.00
CA MET A 150 -21.09 -1.09 3.78
C MET A 150 -21.33 -0.79 2.29
N ARG A 151 -22.15 0.21 2.03
CA ARG A 151 -22.38 0.72 0.67
C ARG A 151 -21.61 2.02 0.48
N SER A 152 -20.58 1.99 -0.37
CA SER A 152 -19.86 3.18 -0.80
C SER A 152 -19.37 3.00 -2.23
N LYS A 153 -19.41 4.09 -3.01
CA LYS A 153 -18.76 4.15 -4.34
C LYS A 153 -17.26 4.42 -4.23
N MET A 154 -16.78 4.85 -3.06
CA MET A 154 -15.37 5.11 -2.81
C MET A 154 -14.67 3.83 -2.41
N HIS A 155 -13.45 3.67 -2.90
CA HIS A 155 -12.51 2.63 -2.54
C HIS A 155 -11.27 3.27 -1.95
N VAL A 156 -10.60 2.59 -1.01
CA VAL A 156 -9.42 3.12 -0.34
C VAL A 156 -8.28 2.12 -0.44
N MET A 157 -7.16 2.57 -0.97
CA MET A 157 -5.93 1.82 -1.13
C MET A 157 -4.83 2.45 -0.29
N LEU A 158 -4.04 1.65 0.41
CA LEU A 158 -2.91 2.13 1.19
C LEU A 158 -1.69 2.40 0.30
N LEU A 159 -0.99 3.49 0.61
CA LEU A 159 0.37 3.79 0.18
C LEU A 159 1.31 3.33 1.27
N CYS A 160 2.27 2.49 0.90
CA CYS A 160 3.23 1.90 1.83
C CYS A 160 4.67 2.25 1.42
N ALA A 161 5.47 2.67 2.38
CA ALA A 161 6.92 2.64 2.24
C ALA A 161 7.41 1.24 2.63
N VAL A 162 8.11 0.59 1.73
CA VAL A 162 8.55 -0.80 1.85
C VAL A 162 10.06 -0.87 1.73
N LEU A 163 10.71 -1.59 2.66
CA LEU A 163 12.13 -1.97 2.60
C LEU A 163 12.24 -3.44 2.17
N PRO A 164 12.24 -3.74 0.87
CA PRO A 164 12.29 -5.13 0.41
C PRO A 164 13.62 -5.81 0.78
N GLY A 165 14.71 -5.03 0.84
CA GLY A 165 16.05 -5.58 0.97
C GLY A 165 16.37 -6.47 -0.21
N ARG A 166 17.18 -7.51 0.00
CA ARG A 166 17.42 -8.54 -1.01
C ARG A 166 16.21 -9.47 -1.07
N SER A 167 15.47 -9.44 -2.19
CA SER A 167 14.29 -10.27 -2.42
C SER A 167 14.67 -11.63 -3.02
N GLU A 168 14.09 -12.69 -2.47
CA GLU A 168 14.15 -14.03 -3.06
C GLU A 168 13.08 -14.13 -4.16
N LYS A 169 13.49 -14.37 -5.41
CA LYS A 169 12.56 -14.51 -6.53
C LYS A 169 11.98 -15.93 -6.59
N LEU A 170 10.66 -16.05 -6.53
CA LEU A 170 9.94 -17.32 -6.59
C LEU A 170 9.10 -17.41 -7.87
N TYR A 171 9.25 -18.50 -8.59
CA TYR A 171 8.59 -18.77 -9.87
C TYR A 171 7.29 -19.57 -9.71
N ARG A 172 7.10 -20.22 -8.56
CA ARG A 172 5.93 -21.06 -8.25
C ARG A 172 5.36 -20.68 -6.90
N ALA A 173 4.08 -20.97 -6.72
CA ALA A 173 3.42 -20.79 -5.43
C ALA A 173 4.04 -21.71 -4.37
N ASP A 174 4.21 -21.17 -3.16
CA ASP A 174 4.62 -21.87 -1.95
C ASP A 174 3.78 -21.36 -0.79
N ARG A 175 2.59 -21.95 -0.61
CA ARG A 175 1.57 -21.48 0.34
C ARG A 175 1.92 -21.79 1.79
N GLU A 176 2.83 -22.73 2.01
CA GLU A 176 3.26 -23.14 3.35
C GLU A 176 4.47 -22.32 3.85
N ARG A 177 4.99 -21.45 3.01
CA ARG A 177 6.12 -20.60 3.35
C ARG A 177 5.80 -19.68 4.52
N ARG A 178 6.78 -19.52 5.43
CA ARG A 178 6.69 -18.66 6.62
C ARG A 178 7.73 -17.54 6.65
N GLY A 179 8.58 -17.46 5.64
CA GLY A 179 9.64 -16.46 5.52
C GLY A 179 10.47 -16.64 4.26
N PRO A 180 11.34 -15.68 3.91
CA PRO A 180 12.32 -15.84 2.86
C PRO A 180 13.42 -16.83 3.29
N SER A 181 14.15 -17.37 2.34
CA SER A 181 15.34 -18.19 2.63
C SER A 181 16.45 -17.36 3.29
N THR A 182 17.39 -18.04 3.96
CA THR A 182 18.51 -17.38 4.62
C THR A 182 19.26 -16.44 3.68
N GLY A 183 19.53 -15.22 4.14
CA GLY A 183 20.20 -14.18 3.34
C GLY A 183 19.27 -13.29 2.52
N TYR A 184 17.95 -13.55 2.53
CA TYR A 184 16.94 -12.70 1.93
C TYR A 184 16.05 -12.05 2.99
N GLN A 185 15.43 -10.92 2.66
CA GLN A 185 14.59 -10.13 3.57
C GLN A 185 13.13 -10.10 3.15
N SER A 186 12.84 -10.45 1.90
CA SER A 186 11.50 -10.51 1.33
C SER A 186 11.42 -11.58 0.24
N VAL A 187 10.24 -11.81 -0.27
CA VAL A 187 9.98 -12.65 -1.45
C VAL A 187 9.40 -11.78 -2.55
N GLU A 188 9.89 -11.97 -3.78
CA GLU A 188 9.34 -11.41 -5.01
C GLU A 188 8.75 -12.55 -5.85
N GLY A 189 7.47 -12.42 -6.19
CA GLY A 189 6.83 -13.37 -7.10
C GLY A 189 7.14 -13.03 -8.56
N ALA A 190 7.75 -13.97 -9.28
CA ALA A 190 8.07 -13.83 -10.70
C ALA A 190 6.80 -13.76 -11.56
N VAL A 191 6.81 -12.89 -12.57
CA VAL A 191 5.70 -12.73 -13.53
C VAL A 191 5.76 -13.73 -14.67
N PHE A 192 4.64 -13.91 -15.39
CA PHE A 192 4.56 -14.83 -16.54
C PHE A 192 5.65 -14.58 -17.59
N ALA A 193 5.98 -13.32 -17.85
CA ALA A 193 7.05 -12.98 -18.80
C ALA A 193 8.44 -13.46 -18.38
N GLU A 194 8.62 -13.75 -17.09
CA GLU A 194 9.86 -14.31 -16.50
C GLU A 194 9.76 -15.82 -16.28
N GLY A 195 8.70 -16.49 -16.75
CA GLY A 195 8.44 -17.90 -16.48
C GLY A 195 7.80 -18.17 -15.10
N GLY A 196 7.33 -17.14 -14.43
CA GLY A 196 6.71 -17.23 -13.11
C GLY A 196 5.19 -17.50 -13.14
N ALA A 197 4.56 -17.40 -11.98
CA ALA A 197 3.14 -17.73 -11.79
C ALA A 197 2.23 -16.49 -11.67
N LEU A 198 2.78 -15.28 -11.74
CA LEU A 198 2.02 -14.05 -11.53
C LEU A 198 1.80 -13.29 -12.84
N LYS A 199 0.61 -12.67 -12.97
CA LYS A 199 0.36 -11.69 -14.05
C LYS A 199 1.10 -10.37 -13.78
N TYR A 200 1.19 -9.95 -12.53
CA TYR A 200 1.81 -8.71 -12.08
C TYR A 200 2.73 -8.97 -10.89
N PRO A 201 3.84 -8.22 -10.73
CA PRO A 201 4.79 -8.42 -9.65
C PRO A 201 4.16 -8.15 -8.28
N GLU A 202 4.69 -8.82 -7.27
CA GLU A 202 4.39 -8.54 -5.87
C GLU A 202 5.60 -8.81 -4.99
N ILE A 203 5.73 -7.99 -3.94
CA ILE A 203 6.70 -8.16 -2.86
C ILE A 203 5.94 -8.62 -1.62
N VAL A 204 6.42 -9.69 -1.00
CA VAL A 204 5.86 -10.24 0.23
C VAL A 204 6.86 -10.08 1.36
N LEU A 205 6.42 -9.43 2.42
CA LEU A 205 7.21 -9.16 3.61
C LEU A 205 6.74 -10.05 4.75
N TYR A 206 7.70 -10.62 5.47
CA TYR A 206 7.47 -11.48 6.64
C TYR A 206 7.98 -10.81 7.93
N SER A 207 8.09 -9.47 7.90
CA SER A 207 8.50 -8.66 9.04
C SER A 207 7.75 -7.33 9.01
N GLU A 208 7.07 -7.01 10.12
CA GLU A 208 6.25 -5.80 10.25
C GLU A 208 7.07 -4.52 10.17
N ASN A 209 8.34 -4.58 10.59
CA ASN A 209 9.25 -3.44 10.59
C ASN A 209 9.88 -3.15 9.22
N ARG A 210 9.38 -3.78 8.14
CA ARG A 210 9.81 -3.55 6.75
C ARG A 210 8.74 -2.87 5.89
N VAL A 211 7.64 -2.43 6.50
CA VAL A 211 6.55 -1.73 5.81
C VAL A 211 5.88 -0.71 6.71
N VAL A 212 5.74 0.52 6.21
CA VAL A 212 5.02 1.61 6.88
C VAL A 212 3.88 2.10 6.00
N PRO A 213 2.61 2.02 6.46
CA PRO A 213 1.48 2.62 5.77
C PRO A 213 1.49 4.13 6.02
N PHE A 214 2.01 4.92 5.07
CA PHE A 214 2.18 6.36 5.25
C PHE A 214 1.10 7.21 4.57
N GLY A 215 0.18 6.60 3.84
CA GLY A 215 -0.90 7.32 3.20
C GLY A 215 -1.97 6.42 2.61
N MET A 216 -2.99 7.05 2.03
CA MET A 216 -4.07 6.35 1.35
C MET A 216 -4.58 7.14 0.15
N ILE A 217 -5.01 6.42 -0.88
CA ILE A 217 -5.67 6.95 -2.07
C ILE A 217 -7.13 6.56 -2.02
N VAL A 218 -8.02 7.56 -2.10
CA VAL A 218 -9.45 7.37 -2.27
C VAL A 218 -9.79 7.52 -3.74
N TYR A 219 -10.46 6.54 -4.31
CA TYR A 219 -10.78 6.50 -5.72
C TYR A 219 -12.14 5.82 -5.99
N THR A 220 -12.67 6.06 -7.17
CA THR A 220 -13.81 5.31 -7.71
C THR A 220 -13.32 4.38 -8.82
N ARG A 221 -14.04 3.31 -9.07
CA ARG A 221 -13.79 2.40 -10.20
C ARG A 221 -15.06 2.02 -10.92
N LYS A 222 -14.96 1.75 -12.22
CA LYS A 222 -16.04 1.23 -13.08
C LYS A 222 -15.59 -0.08 -13.72
N GLY A 223 -16.55 -0.88 -14.18
CA GLY A 223 -16.26 -2.17 -14.82
C GLY A 223 -16.08 -3.32 -13.84
N TRP A 224 -16.17 -3.08 -12.52
CA TRP A 224 -16.07 -4.11 -11.51
C TRP A 224 -17.46 -4.71 -11.22
N LYS A 225 -17.55 -6.03 -11.24
CA LYS A 225 -18.71 -6.75 -10.72
C LYS A 225 -18.25 -7.41 -9.40
N PRO A 226 -19.01 -7.30 -8.31
CA PRO A 226 -18.73 -8.07 -7.10
C PRO A 226 -18.75 -9.55 -7.47
N LEU A 227 -17.80 -10.31 -6.91
CA LEU A 227 -17.85 -11.78 -6.92
C LEU A 227 -18.98 -12.27 -6.04
#